data_4c57013a61979483f27670aa10eb178c
#
_entry.id   4c57013a61979483f27670aa10eb178c
#
_cell.length_a   1.000
_cell.length_b   1.000
_cell.length_c   1.000
_cell.angle_alpha   90.00
_cell.angle_beta   90.00
_cell.angle_gamma   90.00
#
_symmetry.space_group_name_H-M   'P 1'
#
loop_
_entity.id
_entity.type
_entity.pdbx_description
1 polymer ?
#
loop_
_entity_poly.entity_id
_entity_poly.type
_entity_poly.pdbx_seq_one_letter_code
_entity_poly.pdbx_strand_id
1 'polypeptide(L)'
;MVKSIGIVSQRPNTGNTTVALNLGLALHTLGQRVIVLDADMSKSNILEHLYMRDLPIDLSTVLNNDAHIYDSVFKHKSGLRIISGKNSESLDMPDSAEKIGLQLEELAPNNDFILIDMPKNMTIMDELLKYSDAALIVHSPEYSSKSVLDMQRLLSRNKVDNLGIILNKSHENSVNSIFNIPVLSKIPTHQSIVKSFEMKHPLLYIYPSSNLSKKFFNIAERLI
;
A
#
# COMPACT_ATOMS: atom_id res chain seq x y z
N MET A 1 -10.71 0.26 -16.84
CA MET A 1 -9.26 -0.09 -16.91
C MET A 1 -8.79 -0.22 -15.48
N VAL A 2 -8.13 -1.33 -15.11
CA VAL A 2 -7.58 -1.50 -13.75
C VAL A 2 -6.52 -0.43 -13.49
N LYS A 3 -6.44 0.04 -12.23
CA LYS A 3 -5.38 0.93 -11.78
C LYS A 3 -4.50 0.20 -10.76
N SER A 4 -3.24 -0.07 -11.11
CA SER A 4 -2.22 -0.54 -10.19
C SER A 4 -1.53 0.68 -9.55
N ILE A 5 -1.68 0.81 -8.23
CA ILE A 5 -1.20 1.99 -7.49
C ILE A 5 -0.17 1.57 -6.44
N GLY A 6 1.07 1.99 -6.64
CA GLY A 6 2.13 1.82 -5.65
C GLY A 6 1.98 2.77 -4.45
N ILE A 7 2.00 2.23 -3.24
CA ILE A 7 2.08 3.02 -2.00
C ILE A 7 3.56 3.09 -1.61
N VAL A 8 4.19 4.23 -1.87
CA VAL A 8 5.65 4.38 -1.84
C VAL A 8 6.14 5.30 -0.73
N SER A 9 7.30 4.99 -0.19
CA SER A 9 8.06 5.91 0.68
C SER A 9 9.53 5.49 0.73
N GLN A 10 10.43 6.45 0.85
CA GLN A 10 11.86 6.18 0.99
C GLN A 10 12.24 5.67 2.39
N ARG A 11 11.45 6.02 3.41
CA ARG A 11 11.78 5.76 4.81
C ARG A 11 10.92 4.66 5.41
N PRO A 12 11.48 3.84 6.31
CA PRO A 12 10.69 2.86 7.05
C PRO A 12 9.68 3.55 7.99
N ASN A 13 8.69 2.81 8.42
CA ASN A 13 7.71 3.26 9.43
C ASN A 13 6.93 4.53 9.06
N THR A 14 6.88 4.93 7.79
CA THR A 14 6.04 6.05 7.32
C THR A 14 4.55 5.72 7.33
N GLY A 15 4.18 4.43 7.37
CA GLY A 15 2.81 3.93 7.46
C GLY A 15 2.20 3.53 6.12
N ASN A 16 3.02 3.10 5.15
CA ASN A 16 2.54 2.62 3.84
C ASN A 16 1.46 1.56 4.01
N THR A 17 1.72 0.52 4.80
CA THR A 17 0.79 -0.59 5.08
C THR A 17 -0.53 -0.10 5.68
N THR A 18 -0.47 0.84 6.63
CA THR A 18 -1.67 1.46 7.21
C THR A 18 -2.47 2.18 6.12
N VAL A 19 -1.79 2.93 5.25
CA VAL A 19 -2.43 3.64 4.14
C VAL A 19 -3.02 2.64 3.15
N ALA A 20 -2.27 1.64 2.72
CA ALA A 20 -2.72 0.63 1.76
C ALA A 20 -3.99 -0.11 2.23
N LEU A 21 -3.99 -0.58 3.48
CA LEU A 21 -5.13 -1.30 4.07
C LEU A 21 -6.37 -0.42 4.21
N ASN A 22 -6.22 0.82 4.70
CA ASN A 22 -7.37 1.69 4.93
C ASN A 22 -7.89 2.30 3.62
N LEU A 23 -7.03 2.65 2.68
CA LEU A 23 -7.43 3.11 1.36
C LEU A 23 -8.10 1.98 0.56
N GLY A 24 -7.54 0.77 0.61
CA GLY A 24 -8.13 -0.41 0.00
C GLY A 24 -9.52 -0.71 0.54
N LEU A 25 -9.70 -0.60 1.87
CA LEU A 25 -11.02 -0.78 2.48
C LEU A 25 -11.99 0.35 2.12
N ALA A 26 -11.53 1.60 2.00
CA ALA A 26 -12.35 2.71 1.56
C ALA A 26 -12.85 2.50 0.12
N LEU A 27 -11.97 2.17 -0.81
CA LEU A 27 -12.33 1.84 -2.19
C LEU A 27 -13.31 0.65 -2.25
N HIS A 28 -13.05 -0.40 -1.49
CA HIS A 28 -13.96 -1.56 -1.41
C HIS A 28 -15.34 -1.16 -0.90
N THR A 29 -15.42 -0.33 0.13
CA THR A 29 -16.69 0.16 0.69
C THR A 29 -17.45 1.05 -0.31
N LEU A 30 -16.75 1.73 -1.20
CA LEU A 30 -17.32 2.50 -2.31
C LEU A 30 -17.68 1.63 -3.53
N GLY A 31 -17.66 0.30 -3.38
CA GLY A 31 -18.12 -0.65 -4.40
C GLY A 31 -17.06 -1.08 -5.41
N GLN A 32 -15.79 -0.71 -5.21
CA GLN A 32 -14.72 -1.10 -6.13
C GLN A 32 -14.22 -2.52 -5.81
N ARG A 33 -13.82 -3.25 -6.87
CA ARG A 33 -13.12 -4.54 -6.75
C ARG A 33 -11.65 -4.26 -6.48
N VAL A 34 -11.21 -4.44 -5.24
CA VAL A 34 -9.86 -4.07 -4.78
C VAL A 34 -9.11 -5.28 -4.27
N ILE A 35 -7.82 -5.34 -4.58
CA ILE A 35 -6.83 -6.18 -3.90
C ILE A 35 -5.74 -5.28 -3.31
N VAL A 36 -5.32 -5.57 -2.08
CA VAL A 36 -4.10 -5.02 -1.48
C VAL A 36 -3.04 -6.10 -1.49
N LEU A 37 -1.93 -5.84 -2.18
CA LEU A 37 -0.80 -6.75 -2.30
C LEU A 37 0.37 -6.22 -1.46
N ASP A 38 0.87 -7.04 -0.52
CA ASP A 38 2.11 -6.78 0.22
C ASP A 38 3.30 -7.28 -0.62
N ALA A 39 4.04 -6.35 -1.19
CA ALA A 39 5.23 -6.67 -1.99
C ALA A 39 6.54 -6.61 -1.18
N ASP A 40 6.47 -6.31 0.13
CA ASP A 40 7.64 -6.33 1.02
C ASP A 40 7.90 -7.75 1.56
N MET A 41 8.61 -8.54 0.74
CA MET A 41 8.92 -9.94 1.07
C MET A 41 9.92 -10.08 2.22
N SER A 42 10.62 -9.01 2.60
CA SER A 42 11.56 -9.02 3.74
C SER A 42 10.84 -8.99 5.08
N LYS A 43 9.59 -8.51 5.08
CA LYS A 43 8.81 -8.33 6.30
C LYS A 43 7.30 -8.34 5.99
N SER A 44 6.61 -9.35 6.48
CA SER A 44 5.15 -9.50 6.29
C SER A 44 4.34 -8.43 7.06
N ASN A 45 4.43 -7.18 6.60
CA ASN A 45 3.82 -6.04 7.29
C ASN A 45 2.31 -6.15 7.41
N ILE A 46 1.63 -6.61 6.36
CA ILE A 46 0.16 -6.78 6.37
C ILE A 46 -0.27 -7.88 7.33
N LEU A 47 0.46 -9.02 7.36
CA LEU A 47 0.15 -10.11 8.28
C LEU A 47 0.31 -9.69 9.74
N GLU A 48 1.35 -8.90 10.06
CA GLU A 48 1.53 -8.33 11.40
C GLU A 48 0.38 -7.40 11.79
N HIS A 49 -0.07 -6.54 10.86
CA HIS A 49 -1.17 -5.60 11.06
C HIS A 49 -2.50 -6.30 11.36
N LEU A 50 -2.74 -7.45 10.73
CA LEU A 50 -4.01 -8.16 10.81
C LEU A 50 -3.95 -9.40 11.72
N TYR A 51 -2.78 -9.63 12.36
CA TYR A 51 -2.52 -10.80 13.20
C TYR A 51 -2.82 -12.13 12.50
N MET A 52 -2.44 -12.19 11.25
CA MET A 52 -2.58 -13.40 10.45
C MET A 52 -1.24 -14.11 10.44
N ARG A 53 -1.16 -15.29 11.06
CA ARG A 53 0.13 -15.97 11.23
C ARG A 53 0.41 -17.03 10.17
N ASP A 54 -0.62 -17.70 9.69
CA ASP A 54 -0.44 -18.86 8.81
C ASP A 54 -1.46 -18.83 7.67
N LEU A 55 -1.07 -18.19 6.57
CA LEU A 55 -1.79 -18.39 5.31
C LEU A 55 -1.33 -19.73 4.72
N PRO A 56 -2.26 -20.61 4.33
CA PRO A 56 -1.90 -21.90 3.72
C PRO A 56 -1.17 -21.71 2.38
N ILE A 57 -1.56 -20.70 1.62
CA ILE A 57 -0.95 -20.26 0.37
C ILE A 57 -0.71 -18.77 0.47
N ASP A 58 0.51 -18.33 0.21
CA ASP A 58 0.94 -16.94 0.24
C ASP A 58 1.65 -16.56 -1.07
N LEU A 59 2.03 -15.28 -1.19
CA LEU A 59 2.71 -14.79 -2.39
C LEU A 59 4.03 -15.55 -2.65
N SER A 60 4.76 -15.97 -1.61
CA SER A 60 6.01 -16.71 -1.80
C SER A 60 5.76 -18.08 -2.43
N THR A 61 4.68 -18.75 -2.06
CA THR A 61 4.25 -20.01 -2.67
C THR A 61 3.95 -19.81 -4.17
N VAL A 62 3.25 -18.72 -4.50
CA VAL A 62 2.94 -18.36 -5.90
C VAL A 62 4.21 -18.07 -6.70
N LEU A 63 5.13 -17.26 -6.15
CA LEU A 63 6.37 -16.88 -6.85
C LEU A 63 7.33 -18.06 -7.07
N ASN A 64 7.17 -19.15 -6.32
CA ASN A 64 7.88 -20.41 -6.52
C ASN A 64 7.16 -21.35 -7.51
N ASN A 65 6.05 -20.93 -8.11
CA ASN A 65 5.20 -21.71 -9.01
C ASN A 65 4.51 -22.93 -8.35
N ASP A 66 4.29 -22.89 -7.03
CA ASP A 66 3.64 -23.96 -6.29
C ASP A 66 2.11 -23.74 -6.12
N ALA A 67 1.62 -22.57 -6.54
CA ALA A 67 0.20 -22.20 -6.47
C ALA A 67 -0.15 -21.09 -7.47
N HIS A 68 -1.44 -20.94 -7.74
CA HIS A 68 -1.99 -19.87 -8.56
C HIS A 68 -2.21 -18.60 -7.72
N ILE A 69 -2.06 -17.39 -8.30
CA ILE A 69 -2.18 -16.12 -7.54
C ILE A 69 -3.54 -15.98 -6.84
N TYR A 70 -4.63 -16.45 -7.45
CA TYR A 70 -5.96 -16.39 -6.85
C TYR A 70 -6.13 -17.28 -5.62
N ASP A 71 -5.31 -18.33 -5.48
CA ASP A 71 -5.32 -19.22 -4.31
C ASP A 71 -4.69 -18.56 -3.08
N SER A 72 -3.86 -17.51 -3.30
CA SER A 72 -3.23 -16.71 -2.23
C SER A 72 -4.10 -15.55 -1.75
N VAL A 73 -5.28 -15.34 -2.36
CA VAL A 73 -6.17 -14.25 -1.97
C VAL A 73 -6.87 -14.56 -0.65
N PHE A 74 -6.50 -13.84 0.38
CA PHE A 74 -7.20 -13.86 1.65
C PHE A 74 -8.29 -12.78 1.69
N LYS A 75 -9.45 -13.12 2.23
CA LYS A 75 -10.54 -12.17 2.46
C LYS A 75 -10.66 -11.84 3.94
N HIS A 76 -10.30 -10.62 4.32
CA HIS A 76 -10.49 -10.12 5.67
C HIS A 76 -11.99 -10.00 6.02
N LYS A 77 -12.34 -10.00 7.32
CA LYS A 77 -13.73 -9.86 7.81
C LYS A 77 -14.46 -8.62 7.28
N SER A 78 -13.72 -7.57 6.91
CA SER A 78 -14.28 -6.36 6.29
C SER A 78 -14.69 -6.56 4.82
N GLY A 79 -14.38 -7.70 4.22
CA GLY A 79 -14.55 -7.96 2.80
C GLY A 79 -13.33 -7.63 1.93
N LEU A 80 -12.36 -6.88 2.46
CA LEU A 80 -11.12 -6.52 1.75
C LEU A 80 -10.35 -7.79 1.36
N ARG A 81 -9.94 -7.87 0.10
CA ARG A 81 -9.09 -8.94 -0.44
C ARG A 81 -7.62 -8.53 -0.33
N ILE A 82 -6.79 -9.44 0.12
CA ILE A 82 -5.40 -9.20 0.46
C ILE A 82 -4.55 -10.35 -0.05
N ILE A 83 -3.38 -10.04 -0.59
CA ILE A 83 -2.32 -11.00 -0.90
C ILE A 83 -1.10 -10.56 -0.10
N SER A 84 -0.52 -11.45 0.67
CA SER A 84 0.69 -11.18 1.43
C SER A 84 1.63 -12.38 1.40
N GLY A 85 2.93 -12.11 1.44
CA GLY A 85 3.95 -13.15 1.53
C GLY A 85 4.41 -13.39 2.95
N LYS A 86 5.06 -14.52 3.19
CA LYS A 86 5.86 -14.77 4.38
C LYS A 86 7.23 -14.12 4.21
N ASN A 87 7.90 -13.88 5.34
CA ASN A 87 9.29 -13.47 5.33
C ASN A 87 10.12 -14.51 4.57
N SER A 88 10.68 -14.11 3.44
CA SER A 88 11.51 -14.94 2.60
C SER A 88 12.69 -14.13 2.08
N GLU A 89 13.84 -14.31 2.70
CA GLU A 89 15.08 -13.63 2.26
C GLU A 89 15.46 -14.01 0.82
N SER A 90 15.11 -15.22 0.38
CA SER A 90 15.37 -15.68 -0.99
C SER A 90 14.55 -14.96 -2.06
N LEU A 91 13.45 -14.29 -1.66
CA LEU A 91 12.59 -13.52 -2.55
C LEU A 91 12.79 -12.00 -2.43
N ASP A 92 13.70 -11.54 -1.57
CA ASP A 92 14.14 -10.14 -1.50
C ASP A 92 15.23 -9.85 -2.56
N MET A 93 14.97 -10.26 -3.81
CA MET A 93 15.87 -10.14 -4.95
C MET A 93 15.18 -9.40 -6.10
N PRO A 94 15.92 -8.71 -6.99
CA PRO A 94 15.34 -8.00 -8.14
C PRO A 94 14.45 -8.87 -9.04
N ASP A 95 14.80 -10.14 -9.23
CA ASP A 95 14.02 -11.09 -10.03
C ASP A 95 12.60 -11.34 -9.47
N SER A 96 12.41 -11.10 -8.17
CA SER A 96 11.08 -11.19 -7.54
C SER A 96 10.14 -10.09 -8.01
N ALA A 97 10.68 -8.90 -8.36
CA ALA A 97 9.88 -7.79 -8.85
C ALA A 97 9.22 -8.13 -10.21
N GLU A 98 9.96 -8.78 -11.11
CA GLU A 98 9.42 -9.24 -12.40
C GLU A 98 8.32 -10.29 -12.18
N LYS A 99 8.58 -11.28 -11.32
CA LYS A 99 7.59 -12.29 -10.99
C LYS A 99 6.32 -11.69 -10.38
N ILE A 100 6.46 -10.74 -9.46
CA ILE A 100 5.32 -10.01 -8.90
C ILE A 100 4.59 -9.23 -10.01
N GLY A 101 5.31 -8.58 -10.91
CA GLY A 101 4.75 -7.86 -12.06
C GLY A 101 3.84 -8.73 -12.92
N LEU A 102 4.28 -9.94 -13.25
CA LEU A 102 3.45 -10.91 -13.98
C LEU A 102 2.17 -11.27 -13.22
N GLN A 103 2.24 -11.38 -11.89
CA GLN A 103 1.05 -11.64 -11.08
C GLN A 103 0.08 -10.44 -11.06
N LEU A 104 0.59 -9.20 -11.13
CA LEU A 104 -0.25 -8.00 -11.24
C LEU A 104 -1.04 -7.99 -12.56
N GLU A 105 -0.40 -8.38 -13.67
CA GLU A 105 -1.06 -8.51 -14.97
C GLU A 105 -2.19 -9.56 -14.93
N GLU A 106 -1.97 -10.67 -14.24
CA GLU A 106 -2.98 -11.72 -14.08
C GLU A 106 -4.16 -11.28 -13.20
N LEU A 107 -3.91 -10.48 -12.16
CA LEU A 107 -4.94 -9.93 -11.28
C LEU A 107 -5.78 -8.82 -11.95
N ALA A 108 -5.23 -8.13 -12.95
CA ALA A 108 -5.83 -6.95 -13.55
C ALA A 108 -7.26 -7.14 -14.08
N PRO A 109 -7.62 -8.21 -14.81
CA PRO A 109 -8.95 -8.35 -15.42
C PRO A 109 -10.11 -8.38 -14.41
N ASN A 110 -9.85 -8.82 -13.19
CA ASN A 110 -10.88 -9.06 -12.17
C ASN A 110 -10.91 -7.98 -11.08
N ASN A 111 -10.14 -6.90 -11.23
CA ASN A 111 -10.03 -5.83 -10.26
C ASN A 111 -10.18 -4.46 -10.90
N ASP A 112 -10.71 -3.50 -10.14
CA ASP A 112 -10.75 -2.09 -10.52
C ASP A 112 -9.51 -1.38 -9.99
N PHE A 113 -9.00 -1.83 -8.82
CA PHE A 113 -7.78 -1.34 -8.20
C PHE A 113 -6.92 -2.47 -7.64
N ILE A 114 -5.60 -2.35 -7.83
CA ILE A 114 -4.59 -3.13 -7.14
C ILE A 114 -3.70 -2.14 -6.39
N LEU A 115 -3.78 -2.14 -5.06
CA LEU A 115 -2.90 -1.33 -4.21
C LEU A 115 -1.69 -2.16 -3.82
N ILE A 116 -0.49 -1.66 -4.10
CA ILE A 116 0.76 -2.36 -3.85
C ILE A 116 1.47 -1.68 -2.68
N ASP A 117 1.54 -2.35 -1.53
CA ASP A 117 2.41 -1.93 -0.42
C ASP A 117 3.87 -2.20 -0.82
N MET A 118 4.56 -1.15 -1.26
CA MET A 118 5.87 -1.24 -1.90
C MET A 118 6.97 -1.56 -0.88
N PRO A 119 7.94 -2.42 -1.25
CA PRO A 119 9.08 -2.74 -0.41
C PRO A 119 9.95 -1.51 -0.12
N LYS A 120 10.75 -1.57 0.95
CA LYS A 120 11.71 -0.50 1.29
C LYS A 120 13.04 -0.65 0.57
N ASN A 121 13.33 -1.82 0.04
CA ASN A 121 14.48 -2.03 -0.83
C ASN A 121 14.28 -1.22 -2.12
N MET A 122 15.12 -0.20 -2.31
CA MET A 122 14.97 0.76 -3.42
C MET A 122 15.18 0.10 -4.79
N THR A 123 16.00 -0.95 -4.88
CA THR A 123 16.24 -1.67 -6.14
C THR A 123 15.01 -2.45 -6.55
N ILE A 124 14.39 -3.17 -5.60
CA ILE A 124 13.16 -3.94 -5.86
C ILE A 124 12.00 -2.99 -6.13
N MET A 125 11.87 -1.90 -5.36
CA MET A 125 10.85 -0.87 -5.60
C MET A 125 10.96 -0.28 -6.99
N ASP A 126 12.18 0.05 -7.45
CA ASP A 126 12.44 0.61 -8.77
C ASP A 126 11.98 -0.32 -9.89
N GLU A 127 12.30 -1.62 -9.78
CA GLU A 127 11.86 -2.62 -10.74
C GLU A 127 10.33 -2.83 -10.69
N LEU A 128 9.74 -2.90 -9.50
CA LEU A 128 8.30 -3.14 -9.33
C LEU A 128 7.44 -1.95 -9.79
N LEU A 129 7.97 -0.73 -9.72
CA LEU A 129 7.29 0.47 -10.22
C LEU A 129 7.01 0.41 -11.72
N LYS A 130 7.77 -0.36 -12.49
CA LYS A 130 7.52 -0.56 -13.94
C LYS A 130 6.17 -1.23 -14.22
N TYR A 131 5.60 -1.91 -13.23
CA TYR A 131 4.29 -2.58 -13.30
C TYR A 131 3.18 -1.80 -12.59
N SER A 132 3.45 -0.53 -12.25
CA SER A 132 2.48 0.35 -11.60
C SER A 132 2.05 1.46 -12.55
N ASP A 133 0.73 1.70 -12.67
CA ASP A 133 0.20 2.81 -13.46
C ASP A 133 0.45 4.14 -12.76
N ALA A 134 0.31 4.14 -11.44
CA ALA A 134 0.44 5.32 -10.61
C ALA A 134 1.03 5.02 -9.24
N ALA A 135 1.37 6.07 -8.49
CA ALA A 135 1.83 5.94 -7.12
C ALA A 135 1.35 7.06 -6.20
N LEU A 136 1.17 6.71 -4.93
CA LEU A 136 0.92 7.63 -3.82
C LEU A 136 2.15 7.66 -2.92
N ILE A 137 2.72 8.85 -2.69
CA ILE A 137 3.85 9.03 -1.78
C ILE A 137 3.32 9.17 -0.36
N VAL A 138 3.73 8.28 0.54
CA VAL A 138 3.46 8.43 1.98
C VAL A 138 4.69 9.04 2.65
N HIS A 139 4.49 10.17 3.29
CA HIS A 139 5.55 10.90 3.98
C HIS A 139 5.17 11.20 5.42
N SER A 140 6.13 11.04 6.33
CA SER A 140 6.01 11.48 7.72
C SER A 140 6.85 12.72 7.94
N PRO A 141 6.30 13.82 8.55
CA PRO A 141 7.04 15.05 8.81
C PRO A 141 8.28 14.90 9.72
N GLU A 142 8.43 13.78 10.39
CA GLU A 142 9.66 13.46 11.15
C GLU A 142 10.89 13.27 10.25
N TYR A 143 10.68 13.03 8.95
CA TYR A 143 11.74 12.86 7.97
C TYR A 143 11.91 14.12 7.11
N SER A 144 13.11 14.29 6.56
CA SER A 144 13.40 15.37 5.63
C SER A 144 12.52 15.30 4.38
N SER A 145 12.05 16.45 3.90
CA SER A 145 11.33 16.58 2.62
C SER A 145 12.15 16.11 1.41
N LYS A 146 13.48 15.99 1.54
CA LYS A 146 14.34 15.41 0.50
C LYS A 146 13.87 14.02 0.11
N SER A 147 13.37 13.23 1.06
CA SER A 147 12.85 11.88 0.78
C SER A 147 11.67 11.88 -0.20
N VAL A 148 10.84 12.93 -0.20
CA VAL A 148 9.74 13.11 -1.16
C VAL A 148 10.29 13.44 -2.54
N LEU A 149 11.28 14.34 -2.62
CA LEU A 149 11.92 14.72 -3.88
C LEU A 149 12.61 13.51 -4.54
N ASP A 150 13.24 12.65 -3.75
CA ASP A 150 13.88 11.44 -4.26
C ASP A 150 12.83 10.45 -4.79
N MET A 151 11.66 10.31 -4.12
CA MET A 151 10.55 9.52 -4.64
C MET A 151 9.97 10.12 -5.93
N GLN A 152 9.78 11.42 -6.01
CA GLN A 152 9.31 12.08 -7.24
C GLN A 152 10.23 11.78 -8.43
N ARG A 153 11.56 11.87 -8.22
CA ARG A 153 12.54 11.53 -9.27
C ARG A 153 12.44 10.08 -9.68
N LEU A 154 12.26 9.16 -8.71
CA LEU A 154 12.11 7.74 -8.97
C LEU A 154 10.86 7.47 -9.83
N LEU A 155 9.71 8.05 -9.46
CA LEU A 155 8.46 7.91 -10.22
C LEU A 155 8.60 8.48 -11.63
N SER A 156 9.19 9.68 -11.78
CA SER A 156 9.41 10.29 -13.09
C SER A 156 10.31 9.45 -13.99
N ARG A 157 11.38 8.84 -13.44
CA ARG A 157 12.27 7.96 -14.18
C ARG A 157 11.56 6.73 -14.72
N ASN A 158 10.65 6.16 -13.92
CA ASN A 158 9.85 4.99 -14.31
C ASN A 158 8.59 5.34 -15.09
N LYS A 159 8.32 6.63 -15.35
CA LYS A 159 7.11 7.12 -16.04
C LYS A 159 5.81 6.72 -15.32
N VAL A 160 5.85 6.64 -14.00
CA VAL A 160 4.72 6.34 -13.14
C VAL A 160 4.03 7.64 -12.74
N ASP A 161 2.70 7.69 -12.88
CA ASP A 161 1.91 8.86 -12.52
C ASP A 161 1.97 9.12 -11.02
N ASN A 162 2.36 10.33 -10.63
CA ASN A 162 2.38 10.73 -9.23
C ASN A 162 1.04 11.35 -8.84
N LEU A 163 0.22 10.59 -8.13
CA LEU A 163 -1.12 11.02 -7.70
C LEU A 163 -1.09 12.07 -6.58
N GLY A 164 0.04 12.18 -5.86
CA GLY A 164 0.21 13.14 -4.77
C GLY A 164 0.80 12.53 -3.50
N ILE A 165 0.73 13.32 -2.42
CA ILE A 165 1.31 12.97 -1.13
C ILE A 165 0.21 12.74 -0.08
N ILE A 166 0.38 11.70 0.73
CA ILE A 166 -0.31 11.52 2.00
C ILE A 166 0.68 11.87 3.12
N LEU A 167 0.44 12.96 3.82
CA LEU A 167 1.19 13.32 5.02
C LEU A 167 0.67 12.52 6.20
N ASN A 168 1.35 11.42 6.51
CA ASN A 168 1.00 10.56 7.64
C ASN A 168 1.78 10.98 8.90
N LYS A 169 1.23 10.70 10.09
CA LYS A 169 1.78 11.13 11.40
C LYS A 169 1.99 12.66 11.47
N SER A 170 1.18 13.42 10.73
CA SER A 170 1.31 14.88 10.64
C SER A 170 0.68 15.56 11.84
N HIS A 171 1.22 16.73 12.21
CA HIS A 171 0.51 17.67 13.06
C HIS A 171 -0.40 18.56 12.20
N GLU A 172 -1.49 19.12 12.78
CA GLU A 172 -2.45 19.95 12.02
C GLU A 172 -1.78 21.13 11.31
N ASN A 173 -0.74 21.71 11.92
CA ASN A 173 0.01 22.84 11.40
C ASN A 173 1.17 22.46 10.47
N SER A 174 1.29 21.20 10.04
CA SER A 174 2.35 20.81 9.10
C SER A 174 2.20 21.56 7.77
N VAL A 175 3.29 22.24 7.35
CA VAL A 175 3.27 23.12 6.17
C VAL A 175 3.15 22.32 4.88
N ASN A 176 2.22 22.72 4.00
CA ASN A 176 1.98 22.07 2.69
C ASN A 176 2.89 22.60 1.56
N SER A 177 3.59 23.73 1.80
CA SER A 177 4.19 24.53 0.73
C SER A 177 5.54 24.05 0.23
N ILE A 178 6.05 22.93 0.74
CA ILE A 178 7.40 22.43 0.42
C ILE A 178 7.39 21.54 -0.84
N PHE A 179 6.21 21.06 -1.26
CA PHE A 179 6.09 20.08 -2.33
C PHE A 179 5.39 20.69 -3.56
N ASN A 180 5.98 20.51 -4.73
CA ASN A 180 5.36 20.90 -6.01
C ASN A 180 4.31 19.90 -6.51
N ILE A 181 3.77 19.08 -5.62
CA ILE A 181 2.73 18.10 -5.90
C ILE A 181 1.62 18.20 -4.85
N PRO A 182 0.38 17.82 -5.18
CA PRO A 182 -0.75 17.97 -4.27
C PRO A 182 -0.60 17.11 -3.01
N VAL A 183 -0.89 17.70 -1.85
CA VAL A 183 -1.11 16.95 -0.61
C VAL A 183 -2.57 16.52 -0.59
N LEU A 184 -2.82 15.23 -0.81
CA LEU A 184 -4.17 14.67 -0.89
C LEU A 184 -4.84 14.59 0.48
N SER A 185 -4.06 14.28 1.52
CA SER A 185 -4.57 14.21 2.88
C SER A 185 -3.47 14.36 3.91
N LYS A 186 -3.86 14.84 5.09
CA LYS A 186 -3.05 14.84 6.32
C LYS A 186 -3.69 13.88 7.32
N ILE A 187 -2.97 12.85 7.69
CA ILE A 187 -3.38 11.85 8.66
C ILE A 187 -2.56 12.07 9.93
N PRO A 188 -3.14 12.60 11.02
CA PRO A 188 -2.41 12.84 12.24
C PRO A 188 -2.11 11.53 12.99
N THR A 189 -1.13 11.57 13.87
CA THR A 189 -0.99 10.55 14.91
C THR A 189 -2.22 10.62 15.82
N HIS A 190 -2.92 9.50 15.95
CA HIS A 190 -4.16 9.45 16.74
C HIS A 190 -4.32 8.09 17.41
N GLN A 191 -4.89 8.14 18.64
CA GLN A 191 -5.05 6.93 19.47
C GLN A 191 -5.92 5.85 18.80
N SER A 192 -6.90 6.22 17.97
CA SER A 192 -7.72 5.24 17.24
C SER A 192 -6.91 4.43 16.21
N ILE A 193 -5.84 4.99 15.62
CA ILE A 193 -4.94 4.23 14.76
C ILE A 193 -4.20 3.19 15.59
N VAL A 194 -3.64 3.60 16.75
CA VAL A 194 -2.95 2.68 17.65
C VAL A 194 -3.90 1.55 18.10
N LYS A 195 -5.10 1.89 18.53
CA LYS A 195 -6.12 0.91 18.94
C LYS A 195 -6.52 -0.03 17.80
N SER A 196 -6.60 0.45 16.56
CA SER A 196 -6.92 -0.41 15.42
C SER A 196 -5.82 -1.46 15.18
N PHE A 197 -4.55 -1.08 15.39
CA PHE A 197 -3.44 -2.03 15.40
C PHE A 197 -3.54 -3.07 16.52
N GLU A 198 -3.82 -2.63 17.72
CA GLU A 198 -4.00 -3.52 18.88
C GLU A 198 -5.17 -4.50 18.64
N MET A 199 -6.23 -4.04 17.99
CA MET A 199 -7.39 -4.85 17.61
C MET A 199 -7.18 -5.69 16.36
N LYS A 200 -6.04 -5.54 15.67
CA LYS A 200 -5.66 -6.31 14.47
C LYS A 200 -6.61 -6.15 13.28
N HIS A 201 -7.10 -4.95 13.10
CA HIS A 201 -8.00 -4.60 12.00
C HIS A 201 -7.67 -3.22 11.42
N PRO A 202 -8.03 -2.94 10.16
CA PRO A 202 -7.94 -1.59 9.62
C PRO A 202 -8.77 -0.59 10.44
N LEU A 203 -8.30 0.66 10.52
CA LEU A 203 -9.01 1.73 11.23
C LEU A 203 -10.46 1.88 10.75
N LEU A 204 -10.68 1.84 9.42
CA LEU A 204 -12.01 1.97 8.83
C LEU A 204 -12.97 0.87 9.27
N TYR A 205 -12.47 -0.32 9.55
CA TYR A 205 -13.29 -1.43 10.02
C TYR A 205 -13.76 -1.21 11.47
N ILE A 206 -12.87 -0.68 12.34
CA ILE A 206 -13.18 -0.45 13.76
C ILE A 206 -13.93 0.86 13.98
N TYR A 207 -13.56 1.92 13.24
CA TYR A 207 -14.10 3.28 13.43
C TYR A 207 -14.58 3.88 12.09
N PRO A 208 -15.59 3.26 11.41
CA PRO A 208 -15.97 3.65 10.04
C PRO A 208 -16.43 5.11 9.92
N SER A 209 -17.06 5.65 10.95
CA SER A 209 -17.60 7.02 10.97
C SER A 209 -16.62 8.08 11.50
N SER A 210 -15.38 7.70 11.84
CA SER A 210 -14.42 8.65 12.40
C SER A 210 -13.96 9.68 11.37
N ASN A 211 -13.51 10.86 11.85
CA ASN A 211 -12.93 11.86 10.97
C ASN A 211 -11.67 11.37 10.23
N LEU A 212 -10.94 10.43 10.82
CA LEU A 212 -9.80 9.80 10.17
C LEU A 212 -10.24 8.87 9.02
N SER A 213 -11.29 8.10 9.23
CA SER A 213 -11.86 7.25 8.18
C SER A 213 -12.39 8.07 7.01
N LYS A 214 -13.03 9.20 7.28
CA LYS A 214 -13.47 10.15 6.23
C LYS A 214 -12.31 10.65 5.37
N LYS A 215 -11.10 10.82 5.93
CA LYS A 215 -9.92 11.20 5.16
C LYS A 215 -9.54 10.14 4.12
N PHE A 216 -9.64 8.86 4.45
CA PHE A 216 -9.40 7.78 3.49
C PHE A 216 -10.50 7.68 2.44
N PHE A 217 -11.76 7.88 2.80
CA PHE A 217 -12.85 7.97 1.83
C PHE A 217 -12.64 9.12 0.84
N ASN A 218 -12.26 10.31 1.33
CA ASN A 218 -11.97 11.46 0.47
C ASN A 218 -10.80 11.21 -0.51
N ILE A 219 -9.79 10.41 -0.12
CA ILE A 219 -8.74 9.98 -1.04
C ILE A 219 -9.32 9.00 -2.07
N ALA A 220 -10.06 7.98 -1.61
CA ALA A 220 -10.66 6.97 -2.47
C ALA A 220 -11.58 7.56 -3.54
N GLU A 221 -12.44 8.51 -3.18
CA GLU A 221 -13.34 9.24 -4.10
C GLU A 221 -12.61 10.00 -5.20
N ARG A 222 -11.36 10.44 -4.93
CA ARG A 222 -10.54 11.13 -5.95
C ARG A 222 -9.84 10.16 -6.91
N LEU A 223 -9.77 8.87 -6.56
CA LEU A 223 -9.13 7.85 -7.38
C LEU A 223 -10.12 7.18 -8.34
N ILE A 224 -11.40 7.13 -7.97
CA ILE A 224 -12.51 6.63 -8.79
C ILE A 224 -12.83 7.61 -9.91
#